data_7659a99ef805cb369172687ae4f92f9e
#
_entry.id   7659a99ef805cb369172687ae4f92f9e
#
_cell.length_a   1.000
_cell.length_b   1.000
_cell.length_c   1.000
_cell.angle_alpha   90.00
_cell.angle_beta   90.00
_cell.angle_gamma   90.00
#
_symmetry.space_group_name_H-M   'P 1'
#
loop_
_entity.id
_entity.type
_entity.pdbx_description
1 polymer ?
#
loop_
_entity_poly.entity_id
_entity_poly.type
_entity_poly.pdbx_seq_one_letter_code
_entity_poly.pdbx_strand_id
1 'polypeptide(L)'
;MTAQSPAPDLYPPVQQEIARLAALAEVRSAFAWFRAHESRLAEYQMEVARIAAPPFGEAARGAWLAGRFRESGLSDVDVDQAGNVFAVHPGYGSRYVALSAHIDTVFPAATPLNIRQQGTKLYGPGISDNGAGIVAMLAIAHALQAAHIPHALPFVFIGNVGEEGEGDLRGMRHVFATPRWNQAIAYSVVVDGAGSDTVVAEALGSRRFEMIVRGPGGHSWSDFGSPNPIIVLARAIDAFSRTPVPVLPKTTFNVGVIRGGTSVNSIPESASMRVDLRSTSMAEIDRLEGALRVALERAVKLENEAASLHTTRKPQAIQSEVVEIGNRPAGELATDARVFKVIRAVDAHLGNAAQVQRASTDANIPLSLGREAVAIGGGGSGGGAHTLQEWFDCNGRDLGLKRILLTMLALAGSGE
;
A
#
# COMPACT_ATOMS: atom_id res chain seq x y z
N MET A 1 -11.23 -20.96 -16.68
CA MET A 1 -10.32 -22.09 -16.40
C MET A 1 -9.65 -21.80 -15.09
N THR A 2 -10.10 -22.45 -14.03
CA THR A 2 -9.51 -22.35 -12.69
C THR A 2 -8.17 -23.06 -12.73
N ALA A 3 -7.08 -22.31 -12.57
CA ALA A 3 -5.76 -22.90 -12.37
C ALA A 3 -5.80 -23.64 -11.03
N GLN A 4 -5.72 -24.97 -11.10
CA GLN A 4 -5.50 -25.81 -9.92
C GLN A 4 -4.19 -25.37 -9.27
N SER A 5 -4.27 -24.99 -7.99
CA SER A 5 -3.08 -24.81 -7.16
C SER A 5 -2.23 -26.07 -7.23
N PRO A 6 -0.92 -25.98 -7.49
CA PRO A 6 -0.04 -27.13 -7.41
C PRO A 6 -0.07 -27.69 -5.99
N ALA A 7 -0.09 -29.01 -5.91
CA ALA A 7 -0.12 -29.78 -4.69
C ALA A 7 1.02 -29.44 -3.72
N PRO A 8 0.84 -29.64 -2.41
CA PRO A 8 1.71 -29.14 -1.35
C PRO A 8 2.90 -30.05 -1.03
N ASP A 9 3.70 -30.41 -2.02
CA ASP A 9 5.01 -31.08 -1.78
C ASP A 9 6.15 -30.04 -1.71
N LEU A 10 5.93 -29.00 -0.92
CA LEU A 10 6.77 -27.83 -0.91
C LEU A 10 7.65 -27.80 0.35
N TYR A 11 8.90 -28.18 0.18
CA TYR A 11 10.01 -27.90 1.11
C TYR A 11 9.93 -28.63 2.46
N PRO A 12 10.08 -29.96 2.53
CA PRO A 12 10.08 -30.72 3.77
C PRO A 12 10.96 -30.16 4.88
N PRO A 13 12.17 -29.61 4.61
CA PRO A 13 12.99 -28.99 5.65
C PRO A 13 12.34 -27.77 6.31
N VAL A 14 11.69 -26.90 5.52
CA VAL A 14 11.00 -25.70 6.05
C VAL A 14 9.75 -26.09 6.84
N GLN A 15 8.99 -27.09 6.40
CA GLN A 15 7.84 -27.62 7.14
C GLN A 15 8.24 -28.19 8.50
N GLN A 16 9.36 -28.93 8.55
CA GLN A 16 9.91 -29.46 9.82
C GLN A 16 10.37 -28.32 10.74
N GLU A 17 10.99 -27.27 10.20
CA GLU A 17 11.37 -26.07 10.93
C GLU A 17 10.14 -25.41 11.56
N ILE A 18 9.06 -25.18 10.79
CA ILE A 18 7.82 -24.59 11.30
C ILE A 18 7.20 -25.45 12.40
N ALA A 19 7.14 -26.77 12.21
CA ALA A 19 6.60 -27.69 13.21
C ALA A 19 7.40 -27.66 14.53
N ARG A 20 8.74 -27.58 14.45
CA ARG A 20 9.60 -27.44 15.63
C ARG A 20 9.38 -26.09 16.34
N LEU A 21 9.33 -24.98 15.60
CA LEU A 21 9.05 -23.66 16.16
C LEU A 21 7.70 -23.64 16.86
N ALA A 22 6.64 -24.14 16.22
CA ALA A 22 5.29 -24.19 16.80
C ALA A 22 5.20 -25.09 18.06
N ALA A 23 6.12 -26.04 18.21
CA ALA A 23 6.18 -26.95 19.36
C ALA A 23 6.92 -26.34 20.57
N LEU A 24 7.69 -25.25 20.41
CA LEU A 24 8.37 -24.58 21.51
C LEU A 24 7.37 -24.10 22.56
N ALA A 25 7.73 -24.23 23.83
CA ALA A 25 6.88 -23.81 24.94
C ALA A 25 6.61 -22.30 24.91
N GLU A 26 7.63 -21.53 24.56
CA GLU A 26 7.59 -20.08 24.42
C GLU A 26 6.63 -19.66 23.30
N VAL A 27 6.67 -20.32 22.15
CA VAL A 27 5.77 -20.04 21.02
C VAL A 27 4.31 -20.40 21.37
N ARG A 28 4.10 -21.51 22.06
CA ARG A 28 2.77 -21.86 22.58
C ARG A 28 2.25 -20.87 23.62
N SER A 29 3.14 -20.35 24.46
CA SER A 29 2.82 -19.27 25.40
C SER A 29 2.39 -18.00 24.67
N ALA A 30 3.08 -17.61 23.60
CA ALA A 30 2.68 -16.48 22.74
C ALA A 30 1.31 -16.71 22.09
N PHE A 31 1.03 -17.92 21.62
CA PHE A 31 -0.30 -18.27 21.07
C PHE A 31 -1.42 -18.18 22.11
N ALA A 32 -1.13 -18.56 23.35
CA ALA A 32 -2.06 -18.39 24.46
C ALA A 32 -2.26 -16.91 24.79
N TRP A 33 -1.17 -16.13 24.76
CA TRP A 33 -1.20 -14.68 25.01
C TRP A 33 -2.15 -13.98 24.04
N PHE A 34 -2.09 -14.27 22.73
CA PHE A 34 -2.98 -13.67 21.73
C PHE A 34 -4.46 -13.82 22.10
N ARG A 35 -4.88 -15.04 22.47
CA ARG A 35 -6.27 -15.29 22.86
C ARG A 35 -6.67 -14.62 24.18
N ALA A 36 -5.75 -14.60 25.14
CA ALA A 36 -6.01 -14.00 26.45
C ALA A 36 -6.14 -12.47 26.39
N HIS A 37 -5.54 -11.83 25.39
CA HIS A 37 -5.50 -10.37 25.28
C HIS A 37 -6.36 -9.80 24.13
N GLU A 38 -7.25 -10.61 23.52
CA GLU A 38 -8.09 -10.18 22.40
C GLU A 38 -8.89 -8.90 22.71
N SER A 39 -9.47 -8.79 23.90
CA SER A 39 -10.21 -7.59 24.31
C SER A 39 -9.32 -6.35 24.32
N ARG A 40 -8.07 -6.47 24.79
CA ARG A 40 -7.10 -5.36 24.79
C ARG A 40 -6.66 -4.99 23.40
N LEU A 41 -6.48 -5.98 22.50
CA LEU A 41 -6.16 -5.74 21.10
C LEU A 41 -7.31 -5.01 20.38
N ALA A 42 -8.56 -5.38 20.67
CA ALA A 42 -9.73 -4.66 20.14
C ALA A 42 -9.79 -3.20 20.65
N GLU A 43 -9.46 -2.94 21.92
CA GLU A 43 -9.35 -1.60 22.46
C GLU A 43 -8.28 -0.79 21.73
N TYR A 44 -7.07 -1.32 21.54
CA TYR A 44 -5.99 -0.65 20.78
C TYR A 44 -6.44 -0.32 19.35
N GLN A 45 -7.18 -1.23 18.70
CA GLN A 45 -7.68 -0.99 17.35
C GLN A 45 -8.70 0.16 17.30
N MET A 46 -9.58 0.23 18.27
CA MET A 46 -10.51 1.36 18.40
C MET A 46 -9.79 2.66 18.78
N GLU A 47 -8.77 2.60 19.65
CA GLU A 47 -7.96 3.77 20.01
C GLU A 47 -7.28 4.36 18.78
N VAL A 48 -6.53 3.55 18.03
CA VAL A 48 -5.78 4.03 16.85
C VAL A 48 -6.71 4.53 15.75
N ALA A 49 -7.86 3.89 15.54
CA ALA A 49 -8.83 4.33 14.54
C ALA A 49 -9.50 5.68 14.89
N ARG A 50 -9.52 6.10 16.17
CA ARG A 50 -10.01 7.42 16.59
C ARG A 50 -9.02 8.55 16.34
N ILE A 51 -7.80 8.25 15.92
CA ILE A 51 -6.77 9.25 15.62
C ILE A 51 -6.77 9.49 14.11
N ALA A 52 -7.18 10.65 13.65
CA ALA A 52 -7.12 11.00 12.23
C ALA A 52 -5.66 10.99 11.73
N ALA A 53 -5.44 10.36 10.58
CA ALA A 53 -4.11 10.26 9.99
C ALA A 53 -4.20 10.19 8.45
N PRO A 54 -4.64 11.27 7.77
CA PRO A 54 -4.50 11.35 6.32
C PRO A 54 -3.02 11.33 5.93
N PRO A 55 -2.66 10.99 4.68
CA PRO A 55 -1.30 11.20 4.18
C PRO A 55 -0.79 12.61 4.49
N PHE A 56 0.44 12.71 5.01
CA PHE A 56 1.08 13.94 5.55
C PHE A 56 0.50 14.47 6.87
N GLY A 57 -0.48 13.78 7.47
CA GLY A 57 -1.10 14.15 8.76
C GLY A 57 -0.98 13.07 9.83
N GLU A 58 0.02 12.16 9.73
CA GLU A 58 0.12 10.95 10.55
C GLU A 58 0.76 11.17 11.94
N ALA A 59 1.30 12.35 12.22
CA ALA A 59 2.14 12.59 13.41
C ALA A 59 1.50 12.16 14.75
N ALA A 60 0.19 12.42 14.93
CA ALA A 60 -0.52 12.07 16.16
C ALA A 60 -0.63 10.53 16.33
N ARG A 61 -0.92 9.81 15.24
CA ARG A 61 -0.99 8.35 15.23
C ARG A 61 0.39 7.73 15.41
N GLY A 62 1.43 8.30 14.79
CA GLY A 62 2.83 7.92 15.00
C GLY A 62 3.26 8.07 16.46
N ALA A 63 2.91 9.19 17.10
CA ALA A 63 3.21 9.40 18.52
C ALA A 63 2.50 8.37 19.43
N TRP A 64 1.23 8.04 19.13
CA TRP A 64 0.49 6.99 19.83
C TRP A 64 1.20 5.65 19.69
N LEU A 65 1.59 5.26 18.45
CA LEU A 65 2.27 4.00 18.19
C LEU A 65 3.64 3.91 18.89
N ALA A 66 4.43 4.99 18.85
CA ALA A 66 5.71 5.06 19.57
C ALA A 66 5.53 4.87 21.07
N GLY A 67 4.45 5.43 21.66
CA GLY A 67 4.06 5.18 23.05
C GLY A 67 3.79 3.70 23.31
N ARG A 68 2.98 3.04 22.46
CA ARG A 68 2.66 1.61 22.58
C ARG A 68 3.91 0.72 22.45
N PHE A 69 4.84 1.04 21.56
CA PHE A 69 6.11 0.30 21.45
C PHE A 69 6.96 0.41 22.71
N ARG A 70 7.06 1.58 23.32
CA ARG A 70 7.77 1.73 24.62
C ARG A 70 7.10 0.93 25.73
N GLU A 71 5.77 0.96 25.81
CA GLU A 71 5.00 0.18 26.78
C GLU A 71 5.16 -1.34 26.58
N SER A 72 5.36 -1.79 25.35
CA SER A 72 5.63 -3.21 25.06
C SER A 72 7.07 -3.63 25.40
N GLY A 73 7.94 -2.71 25.82
CA GLY A 73 9.33 -3.01 26.18
C GLY A 73 10.29 -3.14 25.01
N LEU A 74 9.92 -2.67 23.82
CA LEU A 74 10.82 -2.61 22.66
C LEU A 74 11.89 -1.53 22.86
N SER A 75 13.08 -1.77 22.31
CA SER A 75 14.20 -0.82 22.31
C SER A 75 14.20 0.06 21.06
N ASP A 76 15.08 1.06 21.04
CA ASP A 76 15.34 1.94 19.89
C ASP A 76 14.08 2.52 19.25
N VAL A 77 13.12 2.95 20.11
CA VAL A 77 11.89 3.57 19.63
C VAL A 77 12.18 4.99 19.14
N ASP A 78 12.15 5.17 17.84
CA ASP A 78 12.50 6.41 17.16
C ASP A 78 11.50 6.77 16.05
N VAL A 79 11.50 8.03 15.63
CA VAL A 79 10.70 8.53 14.49
C VAL A 79 11.66 9.18 13.52
N ASP A 80 11.66 8.69 12.28
CA ASP A 80 12.54 9.22 11.25
C ASP A 80 12.02 10.54 10.63
N GLN A 81 12.80 11.09 9.70
CA GLN A 81 12.47 12.35 9.02
C GLN A 81 11.22 12.28 8.14
N ALA A 82 10.84 11.09 7.66
CA ALA A 82 9.60 10.89 6.91
C ALA A 82 8.38 10.78 7.84
N GLY A 83 8.59 10.52 9.13
CA GLY A 83 7.56 10.27 10.13
C GLY A 83 7.30 8.78 10.40
N ASN A 84 8.10 7.86 9.84
CA ASN A 84 8.00 6.45 10.18
C ASN A 84 8.41 6.21 11.62
N VAL A 85 7.69 5.35 12.31
CA VAL A 85 7.96 4.95 13.69
C VAL A 85 8.68 3.61 13.70
N PHE A 86 9.86 3.57 14.29
CA PHE A 86 10.67 2.36 14.43
C PHE A 86 10.69 1.87 15.88
N ALA A 87 10.81 0.57 16.05
CA ALA A 87 11.15 -0.06 17.31
C ALA A 87 11.89 -1.38 17.05
N VAL A 88 12.73 -1.82 17.97
CA VAL A 88 13.56 -3.02 17.80
C VAL A 88 13.28 -4.02 18.92
N HIS A 89 13.08 -5.28 18.55
CA HIS A 89 13.23 -6.41 19.46
C HIS A 89 14.62 -7.04 19.23
N PRO A 90 15.48 -7.10 20.23
CA PRO A 90 16.88 -7.47 20.06
C PRO A 90 17.04 -8.95 19.65
N GLY A 91 18.10 -9.23 18.92
CA GLY A 91 18.55 -10.57 18.51
C GLY A 91 20.07 -10.56 18.41
N TYR A 92 20.67 -11.66 17.98
CA TYR A 92 22.13 -11.83 17.93
C TYR A 92 22.75 -11.41 16.60
N GLY A 93 21.95 -11.36 15.52
CA GLY A 93 22.43 -11.04 14.18
C GLY A 93 22.54 -9.54 13.89
N SER A 94 23.17 -9.21 12.76
CA SER A 94 23.35 -7.82 12.28
C SER A 94 22.30 -7.40 11.24
N ARG A 95 21.51 -8.35 10.74
CA ARG A 95 20.41 -8.10 9.79
C ARG A 95 19.07 -8.27 10.48
N TYR A 96 18.02 -7.66 9.96
CA TYR A 96 16.71 -7.63 10.59
C TYR A 96 15.67 -8.36 9.74
N VAL A 97 14.68 -8.95 10.41
CA VAL A 97 13.38 -9.23 9.82
C VAL A 97 12.47 -8.03 10.14
N ALA A 98 11.98 -7.36 9.13
CA ALA A 98 11.07 -6.22 9.30
C ALA A 98 9.61 -6.69 9.34
N LEU A 99 8.84 -6.18 10.30
CA LEU A 99 7.39 -6.23 10.34
C LEU A 99 6.87 -4.81 10.21
N SER A 100 6.13 -4.51 9.15
CA SER A 100 5.62 -3.16 8.91
C SER A 100 4.11 -3.12 8.75
N ALA A 101 3.50 -1.99 9.09
CA ALA A 101 2.12 -1.66 8.83
C ALA A 101 2.01 -0.15 8.64
N HIS A 102 1.29 0.31 7.61
CA HIS A 102 1.10 1.74 7.42
C HIS A 102 0.17 2.32 8.49
N ILE A 103 0.43 3.57 8.86
CA ILE A 103 -0.30 4.27 9.91
C ILE A 103 -1.25 5.35 9.39
N ASP A 104 -1.22 5.64 8.11
CA ASP A 104 -2.16 6.55 7.46
C ASP A 104 -3.47 5.88 7.05
N THR A 105 -4.42 6.67 6.61
CA THR A 105 -5.70 6.25 6.04
C THR A 105 -6.10 7.17 4.90
N VAL A 106 -6.98 6.71 4.01
CA VAL A 106 -7.53 7.54 2.90
C VAL A 106 -8.41 8.70 3.37
N PHE A 107 -8.80 8.73 4.64
CA PHE A 107 -9.82 9.65 5.13
C PHE A 107 -9.24 11.03 5.45
N PRO A 108 -9.83 12.14 4.92
CA PRO A 108 -9.46 13.49 5.31
C PRO A 108 -9.55 13.71 6.83
N ALA A 109 -8.72 14.61 7.37
CA ALA A 109 -8.67 14.89 8.81
C ALA A 109 -10.01 15.30 9.43
N ALA A 110 -10.89 15.94 8.64
CA ALA A 110 -12.22 16.35 9.09
C ALA A 110 -13.29 15.22 9.07
N THR A 111 -12.91 14.01 8.64
CA THR A 111 -13.85 12.88 8.60
C THR A 111 -14.30 12.49 10.00
N PRO A 112 -15.62 12.36 10.25
CA PRO A 112 -16.12 11.89 11.55
C PRO A 112 -15.70 10.44 11.83
N LEU A 113 -14.86 10.23 12.82
CA LEU A 113 -14.34 8.91 13.22
C LEU A 113 -15.28 8.27 14.24
N ASN A 114 -16.45 7.85 13.78
CA ASN A 114 -17.48 7.19 14.62
C ASN A 114 -17.13 5.73 14.88
N ILE A 115 -16.12 5.48 15.72
CA ILE A 115 -15.64 4.14 16.04
C ILE A 115 -16.52 3.51 17.11
N ARG A 116 -17.08 2.33 16.79
CA ARG A 116 -17.99 1.60 17.69
C ARG A 116 -17.72 0.10 17.63
N GLN A 117 -18.11 -0.60 18.71
CA GLN A 117 -18.06 -2.06 18.79
C GLN A 117 -19.47 -2.64 18.93
N GLN A 118 -19.71 -3.76 18.28
CA GLN A 118 -20.93 -4.55 18.41
C GLN A 118 -20.58 -6.05 18.42
N GLY A 119 -20.62 -6.65 19.58
CA GLY A 119 -20.12 -8.03 19.76
C GLY A 119 -18.64 -8.12 19.44
N THR A 120 -18.28 -9.01 18.52
CA THR A 120 -16.90 -9.18 18.04
C THR A 120 -16.52 -8.22 16.91
N LYS A 121 -17.47 -7.43 16.40
CA LYS A 121 -17.25 -6.53 15.28
C LYS A 121 -16.97 -5.10 15.73
N LEU A 122 -15.93 -4.53 15.13
CA LEU A 122 -15.54 -3.13 15.24
C LEU A 122 -15.93 -2.43 13.94
N TYR A 123 -16.41 -1.19 14.03
CA TYR A 123 -16.87 -0.41 12.89
C TYR A 123 -16.26 0.98 12.93
N GLY A 124 -15.92 1.50 11.79
CA GLY A 124 -15.48 2.87 11.56
C GLY A 124 -14.33 3.00 10.60
N PRO A 125 -14.07 4.21 10.09
CA PRO A 125 -13.02 4.48 9.12
C PRO A 125 -11.63 4.06 9.62
N GLY A 126 -10.86 3.33 8.81
CA GLY A 126 -9.51 2.89 9.14
C GLY A 126 -9.41 1.82 10.23
N ILE A 127 -10.55 1.18 10.58
CA ILE A 127 -10.58 0.13 11.62
C ILE A 127 -9.94 -1.17 11.14
N SER A 128 -10.04 -1.48 9.85
CA SER A 128 -9.42 -2.63 9.21
C SER A 128 -8.16 -2.22 8.45
N ASP A 129 -8.28 -1.19 7.64
CA ASP A 129 -7.23 -0.65 6.81
C ASP A 129 -6.70 0.70 7.37
N ASN A 130 -5.57 0.74 8.10
CA ASN A 130 -4.78 -0.43 8.52
C ASN A 130 -4.73 -0.57 10.06
N GLY A 131 -5.84 -0.31 10.75
CA GLY A 131 -5.95 -0.56 12.19
C GLY A 131 -5.65 -2.01 12.56
N ALA A 132 -6.03 -2.96 11.70
CA ALA A 132 -5.75 -4.38 11.91
C ALA A 132 -4.24 -4.69 11.85
N GLY A 133 -3.54 -4.15 10.86
CA GLY A 133 -2.09 -4.33 10.71
C GLY A 133 -1.29 -3.72 11.85
N ILE A 134 -1.63 -2.49 12.26
CA ILE A 134 -0.99 -1.82 13.40
C ILE A 134 -1.14 -2.66 14.68
N VAL A 135 -2.34 -3.16 14.95
CA VAL A 135 -2.60 -3.95 16.15
C VAL A 135 -1.98 -5.34 16.07
N ALA A 136 -1.93 -5.95 14.90
CA ALA A 136 -1.18 -7.20 14.72
C ALA A 136 0.31 -7.01 15.04
N MET A 137 0.91 -5.93 14.57
CA MET A 137 2.29 -5.58 14.87
C MET A 137 2.52 -5.39 16.37
N LEU A 138 1.64 -4.68 17.09
CA LEU A 138 1.70 -4.53 18.55
C LEU A 138 1.52 -5.87 19.28
N ALA A 139 0.60 -6.73 18.81
CA ALA A 139 0.38 -8.05 19.40
C ALA A 139 1.62 -8.93 19.31
N ILE A 140 2.31 -8.92 18.16
CA ILE A 140 3.58 -9.63 17.97
C ILE A 140 4.64 -9.09 18.93
N ALA A 141 4.79 -7.77 19.02
CA ALA A 141 5.74 -7.12 19.93
C ALA A 141 5.54 -7.56 21.39
N HIS A 142 4.31 -7.46 21.89
CA HIS A 142 3.97 -7.86 23.25
C HIS A 142 4.18 -9.36 23.50
N ALA A 143 3.80 -10.22 22.54
CA ALA A 143 3.93 -11.66 22.71
C ALA A 143 5.40 -12.13 22.72
N LEU A 144 6.27 -11.51 21.91
CA LEU A 144 7.70 -11.78 21.92
C LEU A 144 8.33 -11.45 23.27
N GLN A 145 7.99 -10.28 23.83
CA GLN A 145 8.47 -9.86 25.15
C GLN A 145 7.95 -10.76 26.27
N ALA A 146 6.63 -11.06 26.27
CA ALA A 146 6.01 -11.85 27.33
C ALA A 146 6.48 -13.32 27.33
N ALA A 147 6.76 -13.88 26.16
CA ALA A 147 7.12 -15.29 26.02
C ALA A 147 8.65 -15.52 25.95
N HIS A 148 9.46 -14.46 25.85
CA HIS A 148 10.93 -14.53 25.74
C HIS A 148 11.42 -15.50 24.65
N ILE A 149 10.80 -15.44 23.46
CA ILE A 149 11.08 -16.37 22.37
C ILE A 149 12.49 -16.11 21.81
N PRO A 150 13.42 -17.11 21.83
CA PRO A 150 14.74 -16.95 21.25
C PRO A 150 14.66 -16.90 19.72
N HIS A 151 15.45 -16.00 19.12
CA HIS A 151 15.60 -15.89 17.67
C HIS A 151 16.95 -15.29 17.30
N ALA A 152 17.50 -15.66 16.14
CA ALA A 152 18.83 -15.24 15.73
C ALA A 152 18.83 -13.79 15.20
N LEU A 153 18.04 -13.50 14.17
CA LEU A 153 17.99 -12.13 13.64
C LEU A 153 17.07 -11.25 14.51
N PRO A 154 17.50 -10.01 14.84
CA PRO A 154 16.61 -9.04 15.48
C PRO A 154 15.41 -8.71 14.61
N PHE A 155 14.30 -8.28 15.24
CA PHE A 155 13.14 -7.77 14.56
C PHE A 155 13.13 -6.25 14.59
N VAL A 156 12.78 -5.63 13.46
CA VAL A 156 12.44 -4.20 13.39
C VAL A 156 10.96 -4.05 13.08
N PHE A 157 10.27 -3.32 13.94
CA PHE A 157 8.86 -2.94 13.76
C PHE A 157 8.81 -1.56 13.14
N ILE A 158 8.01 -1.39 12.09
CA ILE A 158 7.94 -0.14 11.31
C ILE A 158 6.48 0.27 11.14
N GLY A 159 6.06 1.31 11.86
CA GLY A 159 4.83 2.01 11.55
C GLY A 159 5.11 3.03 10.45
N ASN A 160 4.88 2.68 9.21
CA ASN A 160 5.26 3.53 8.09
C ASN A 160 4.13 4.49 7.68
N VAL A 161 4.51 5.60 7.06
CA VAL A 161 3.63 6.70 6.68
C VAL A 161 3.40 6.74 5.17
N GLY A 162 2.23 7.27 4.78
CA GLY A 162 1.94 7.60 3.39
C GLY A 162 1.89 6.38 2.46
N GLU A 163 1.27 5.28 2.90
CA GLU A 163 0.88 4.21 1.99
C GLU A 163 -0.21 4.69 1.06
N GLU A 164 -1.18 5.43 1.58
CA GLU A 164 -2.42 5.75 0.91
C GLU A 164 -2.32 6.96 -0.04
N GLY A 165 -3.04 6.86 -1.15
CA GLY A 165 -3.35 7.97 -2.06
C GLY A 165 -2.15 8.79 -2.50
N GLU A 166 -2.12 10.06 -2.09
CA GLU A 166 -1.07 11.02 -2.43
C GLU A 166 0.23 10.81 -1.61
N GLY A 167 0.19 9.94 -0.60
CA GLY A 167 1.38 9.54 0.17
C GLY A 167 2.39 8.74 -0.65
N ASP A 168 1.93 8.01 -1.67
CA ASP A 168 2.72 7.33 -2.70
C ASP A 168 3.86 6.47 -2.14
N LEU A 169 3.59 5.73 -1.06
CA LEU A 169 4.55 4.84 -0.36
C LEU A 169 5.77 5.59 0.22
N ARG A 170 5.65 6.90 0.51
CA ARG A 170 6.78 7.77 0.91
C ARG A 170 7.55 7.24 2.11
N GLY A 171 6.86 6.61 3.07
CA GLY A 171 7.47 6.01 4.24
C GLY A 171 8.42 4.88 3.88
N MET A 172 7.94 3.88 3.14
CA MET A 172 8.76 2.75 2.73
C MET A 172 9.84 3.16 1.72
N ARG A 173 9.57 4.13 0.84
CA ARG A 173 10.63 4.72 0.00
C ARG A 173 11.76 5.28 0.85
N HIS A 174 11.45 6.02 1.92
CA HIS A 174 12.45 6.57 2.82
C HIS A 174 13.24 5.47 3.56
N VAL A 175 12.56 4.44 4.05
CA VAL A 175 13.20 3.26 4.68
C VAL A 175 14.26 2.67 3.75
N PHE A 176 13.88 2.33 2.52
CA PHE A 176 14.77 1.67 1.57
C PHE A 176 15.73 2.62 0.83
N ALA A 177 15.51 3.93 0.86
CA ALA A 177 16.52 4.92 0.45
C ALA A 177 17.60 5.16 1.52
N THR A 178 17.30 4.88 2.78
CA THR A 178 18.24 5.06 3.90
C THR A 178 19.24 3.90 3.93
N PRO A 179 20.57 4.16 3.79
CA PRO A 179 21.59 3.11 3.70
C PRO A 179 21.55 2.10 4.87
N ARG A 180 21.28 2.59 6.09
CA ARG A 180 21.17 1.75 7.29
C ARG A 180 20.14 0.62 7.07
N TRP A 181 18.91 0.97 6.69
CA TRP A 181 17.82 0.01 6.60
C TRP A 181 17.85 -0.81 5.31
N ASN A 182 18.20 -0.18 4.18
CA ASN A 182 18.30 -0.90 2.90
C ASN A 182 19.29 -2.07 2.96
N GLN A 183 20.40 -1.92 3.67
CA GLN A 183 21.40 -2.99 3.81
C GLN A 183 21.05 -3.98 4.93
N ALA A 184 20.45 -3.49 6.03
CA ALA A 184 20.19 -4.28 7.21
C ALA A 184 18.94 -5.15 7.13
N ILE A 185 17.87 -4.72 6.44
CA ILE A 185 16.65 -5.53 6.32
C ILE A 185 16.90 -6.73 5.38
N ALA A 186 16.80 -7.94 5.94
CA ALA A 186 16.93 -9.19 5.21
C ALA A 186 15.64 -9.60 4.55
N TYR A 187 14.54 -9.51 5.31
CA TYR A 187 13.20 -9.93 4.93
C TYR A 187 12.18 -8.89 5.40
N SER A 188 11.13 -8.69 4.63
CA SER A 188 10.05 -7.78 4.98
C SER A 188 8.71 -8.51 4.98
N VAL A 189 8.00 -8.44 6.11
CA VAL A 189 6.62 -8.86 6.26
C VAL A 189 5.79 -7.60 6.44
N VAL A 190 5.00 -7.25 5.43
CA VAL A 190 4.08 -6.11 5.45
C VAL A 190 2.73 -6.64 5.94
N VAL A 191 2.14 -5.98 6.93
CA VAL A 191 0.78 -6.31 7.40
C VAL A 191 -0.16 -5.22 6.90
N ASP A 192 -1.10 -5.63 6.06
CA ASP A 192 -2.01 -4.72 5.38
C ASP A 192 -3.44 -5.26 5.43
N GLY A 193 -4.30 -4.56 6.14
CA GLY A 193 -5.70 -4.92 6.34
C GLY A 193 -5.93 -6.18 7.18
N ALA A 194 -7.16 -6.68 7.11
CA ALA A 194 -7.63 -7.87 7.81
C ALA A 194 -7.40 -9.16 6.99
N GLY A 195 -7.64 -10.30 7.64
CA GLY A 195 -7.67 -11.62 7.00
C GLY A 195 -6.39 -12.42 7.17
N SER A 196 -6.49 -13.69 6.79
CA SER A 196 -5.36 -14.64 6.76
C SER A 196 -5.30 -15.45 5.47
N ASP A 197 -6.20 -15.15 4.52
CA ASP A 197 -6.47 -15.94 3.32
C ASP A 197 -5.72 -15.44 2.08
N THR A 198 -4.84 -14.45 2.22
CA THR A 198 -4.08 -13.86 1.12
C THR A 198 -2.59 -13.76 1.39
N VAL A 199 -1.79 -13.84 0.32
CA VAL A 199 -0.37 -13.51 0.26
C VAL A 199 -0.14 -12.65 -0.97
N VAL A 200 0.25 -11.41 -0.80
CA VAL A 200 0.67 -10.54 -1.90
C VAL A 200 2.17 -10.76 -2.14
N ALA A 201 2.49 -11.43 -3.22
CA ALA A 201 3.86 -11.73 -3.67
C ALA A 201 4.21 -11.04 -4.99
N GLU A 202 3.25 -10.38 -5.61
CA GLU A 202 3.42 -9.60 -6.83
C GLU A 202 2.90 -8.17 -6.59
N ALA A 203 3.80 -7.19 -6.70
CA ALA A 203 3.50 -5.79 -6.57
C ALA A 203 2.92 -5.24 -7.88
N LEU A 204 1.70 -4.72 -7.83
CA LEU A 204 1.08 -4.03 -8.94
C LEU A 204 1.64 -2.61 -9.05
N GLY A 205 2.36 -2.34 -10.14
CA GLY A 205 2.84 -1.00 -10.43
C GLY A 205 1.71 -0.07 -10.90
N SER A 206 1.84 1.21 -10.56
CA SER A 206 0.95 2.26 -11.06
C SER A 206 1.71 3.56 -11.27
N ARG A 207 1.26 4.34 -12.27
CA ARG A 207 1.71 5.72 -12.46
C ARG A 207 0.51 6.61 -12.70
N ARG A 208 0.48 7.73 -12.01
CA ARG A 208 -0.66 8.65 -12.02
C ARG A 208 -0.22 10.02 -12.47
N PHE A 209 -1.00 10.64 -13.34
CA PHE A 209 -0.72 11.96 -13.89
C PHE A 209 -1.89 12.90 -13.72
N GLU A 210 -1.61 14.17 -13.47
CA GLU A 210 -2.50 15.27 -13.74
C GLU A 210 -2.01 16.01 -14.98
N MET A 211 -2.88 16.09 -15.99
CA MET A 211 -2.63 16.86 -17.21
C MET A 211 -3.43 18.14 -17.15
N ILE A 212 -2.73 19.26 -17.26
CA ILE A 212 -3.30 20.59 -17.16
C ILE A 212 -3.11 21.29 -18.50
N VAL A 213 -4.20 21.82 -19.04
CA VAL A 213 -4.18 22.59 -20.30
C VAL A 213 -4.66 24.00 -20.00
N ARG A 214 -3.88 25.00 -20.43
CA ARG A 214 -4.18 26.42 -20.24
C ARG A 214 -4.28 27.13 -21.59
N GLY A 215 -5.30 27.97 -21.73
CA GLY A 215 -5.57 28.75 -22.92
C GLY A 215 -5.92 30.22 -22.60
N PRO A 216 -6.20 31.03 -23.61
CA PRO A 216 -6.44 32.47 -23.43
C PRO A 216 -7.79 32.79 -22.73
N GLY A 217 -8.74 31.83 -22.71
CA GLY A 217 -10.10 32.14 -22.33
C GLY A 217 -10.83 33.01 -23.33
N GLY A 218 -12.03 33.45 -22.99
CA GLY A 218 -12.78 34.41 -23.79
C GLY A 218 -14.29 34.23 -23.78
N HIS A 219 -15.00 35.11 -24.47
CA HIS A 219 -16.43 35.04 -24.67
C HIS A 219 -16.76 34.15 -25.87
N SER A 220 -17.65 33.17 -25.72
CA SER A 220 -17.92 32.14 -26.73
C SER A 220 -18.37 32.69 -28.10
N TRP A 221 -18.94 33.88 -28.13
CA TRP A 221 -19.38 34.55 -29.35
C TRP A 221 -18.28 35.49 -29.91
N SER A 222 -17.83 36.47 -29.15
CA SER A 222 -16.88 37.51 -29.61
C SER A 222 -15.48 36.97 -29.85
N ASP A 223 -15.06 35.97 -29.12
CA ASP A 223 -13.73 35.35 -29.23
C ASP A 223 -13.81 33.96 -29.89
N PHE A 224 -14.86 33.69 -30.66
CA PHE A 224 -15.02 32.45 -31.40
C PHE A 224 -13.77 32.17 -32.27
N GLY A 225 -13.27 30.93 -32.17
CA GLY A 225 -12.02 30.51 -32.81
C GLY A 225 -10.80 30.60 -31.90
N SER A 226 -10.93 31.14 -30.69
CA SER A 226 -9.86 30.98 -29.68
C SER A 226 -9.73 29.52 -29.26
N PRO A 227 -8.50 29.05 -29.02
CA PRO A 227 -8.30 27.64 -28.68
C PRO A 227 -8.88 27.29 -27.30
N ASN A 228 -9.48 26.10 -27.21
CA ASN A 228 -10.27 25.67 -26.05
C ASN A 228 -9.62 24.50 -25.32
N PRO A 229 -9.20 24.67 -24.06
CA PRO A 229 -8.60 23.60 -23.23
C PRO A 229 -9.45 22.35 -23.07
N ILE A 230 -10.78 22.45 -22.98
CA ILE A 230 -11.68 21.30 -22.89
C ILE A 230 -11.64 20.49 -24.19
N ILE A 231 -11.61 21.14 -25.35
CA ILE A 231 -11.52 20.44 -26.64
C ILE A 231 -10.19 19.68 -26.76
N VAL A 232 -9.10 20.27 -26.26
CA VAL A 232 -7.81 19.58 -26.22
C VAL A 232 -7.89 18.30 -25.40
N LEU A 233 -8.43 18.36 -24.17
CA LEU A 233 -8.56 17.16 -23.32
C LEU A 233 -9.48 16.13 -23.95
N ALA A 234 -10.61 16.52 -24.55
CA ALA A 234 -11.53 15.60 -25.23
C ALA A 234 -10.82 14.84 -26.36
N ARG A 235 -10.04 15.54 -27.21
CA ARG A 235 -9.25 14.92 -28.28
C ARG A 235 -8.14 14.02 -27.74
N ALA A 236 -7.45 14.44 -26.68
CA ALA A 236 -6.42 13.64 -26.04
C ALA A 236 -6.98 12.36 -25.46
N ILE A 237 -8.12 12.42 -24.76
CA ILE A 237 -8.82 11.25 -24.21
C ILE A 237 -9.27 10.31 -25.33
N ASP A 238 -9.91 10.81 -26.38
CA ASP A 238 -10.34 9.98 -27.52
C ASP A 238 -9.16 9.25 -28.15
N ALA A 239 -8.07 9.96 -28.42
CA ALA A 239 -6.87 9.37 -29.01
C ALA A 239 -6.22 8.33 -28.09
N PHE A 240 -6.08 8.65 -26.81
CA PHE A 240 -5.46 7.75 -25.82
C PHE A 240 -6.32 6.52 -25.55
N SER A 241 -7.65 6.65 -25.51
CA SER A 241 -8.58 5.55 -25.25
C SER A 241 -8.48 4.40 -26.27
N ARG A 242 -7.93 4.66 -27.45
CA ARG A 242 -7.69 3.68 -28.53
C ARG A 242 -6.32 2.99 -28.40
N THR A 243 -5.51 3.32 -27.39
CA THR A 243 -4.21 2.69 -27.19
C THR A 243 -4.40 1.21 -26.83
N PRO A 244 -3.81 0.28 -27.62
CA PRO A 244 -3.92 -1.14 -27.31
C PRO A 244 -3.24 -1.47 -25.98
N VAL A 245 -3.87 -2.31 -25.19
CA VAL A 245 -3.31 -2.84 -23.95
C VAL A 245 -3.26 -4.36 -23.99
N PRO A 246 -2.17 -4.99 -23.50
CA PRO A 246 -2.08 -6.45 -23.46
C PRO A 246 -2.98 -7.03 -22.37
N VAL A 247 -3.40 -8.27 -22.56
CA VAL A 247 -4.08 -9.07 -21.52
C VAL A 247 -3.06 -9.61 -20.52
N LEU A 248 -1.85 -9.95 -21.02
CA LEU A 248 -0.71 -10.42 -20.21
C LEU A 248 0.58 -9.73 -20.72
N PRO A 249 1.30 -9.03 -19.85
CA PRO A 249 0.92 -8.72 -18.47
C PRO A 249 -0.35 -7.85 -18.42
N LYS A 250 -1.27 -8.13 -17.48
CA LYS A 250 -2.49 -7.33 -17.35
C LYS A 250 -2.15 -5.86 -17.18
N THR A 251 -2.58 -5.06 -18.14
CA THR A 251 -2.31 -3.63 -18.21
C THR A 251 -3.62 -2.89 -18.36
N THR A 252 -3.79 -1.81 -17.60
CA THR A 252 -5.02 -1.02 -17.61
C THR A 252 -4.70 0.46 -17.53
N PHE A 253 -5.64 1.29 -17.99
CA PHE A 253 -5.63 2.73 -17.73
C PHE A 253 -7.04 3.22 -17.43
N ASN A 254 -7.11 4.35 -16.73
CA ASN A 254 -8.38 5.01 -16.43
C ASN A 254 -8.21 6.52 -16.43
N VAL A 255 -9.12 7.25 -17.08
CA VAL A 255 -9.29 8.69 -16.90
C VAL A 255 -10.36 8.88 -15.82
N GLY A 256 -9.93 9.06 -14.58
CA GLY A 256 -10.81 9.06 -13.41
C GLY A 256 -11.41 10.42 -13.08
N VAL A 257 -10.74 11.52 -13.47
CA VAL A 257 -11.18 12.89 -13.18
C VAL A 257 -11.00 13.75 -14.44
N ILE A 258 -11.98 14.58 -14.74
CA ILE A 258 -11.89 15.68 -15.71
C ILE A 258 -12.54 16.93 -15.11
N ARG A 259 -11.91 18.09 -15.28
CA ARG A 259 -12.40 19.39 -14.79
C ARG A 259 -12.12 20.46 -15.83
N GLY A 260 -12.97 21.48 -15.91
CA GLY A 260 -12.74 22.64 -16.78
C GLY A 260 -13.99 23.44 -17.03
N GLY A 261 -13.80 24.73 -17.32
CA GLY A 261 -14.87 25.68 -17.58
C GLY A 261 -15.58 26.22 -16.34
N THR A 262 -16.23 27.35 -16.51
CA THR A 262 -16.99 28.06 -15.48
C THR A 262 -18.41 28.40 -15.92
N SER A 263 -18.62 28.60 -17.22
CA SER A 263 -19.92 28.97 -17.82
C SER A 263 -20.02 28.46 -19.25
N VAL A 264 -21.24 28.18 -19.71
CA VAL A 264 -21.52 27.67 -21.07
C VAL A 264 -21.21 28.68 -22.19
N ASN A 265 -21.16 29.97 -21.84
CA ASN A 265 -20.90 31.06 -22.79
C ASN A 265 -19.48 31.65 -22.66
N SER A 266 -18.56 30.95 -21.97
CA SER A 266 -17.15 31.30 -21.89
C SER A 266 -16.25 30.19 -22.46
N ILE A 267 -15.19 30.59 -23.16
CA ILE A 267 -14.10 29.70 -23.54
C ILE A 267 -13.23 29.54 -22.27
N PRO A 268 -12.95 28.31 -21.83
CA PRO A 268 -12.17 28.09 -20.61
C PRO A 268 -10.74 28.63 -20.68
N GLU A 269 -10.23 29.16 -19.56
CA GLU A 269 -8.80 29.49 -19.42
C GLU A 269 -7.98 28.25 -19.03
N SER A 270 -8.64 27.24 -18.45
CA SER A 270 -7.96 26.01 -18.08
C SER A 270 -8.91 24.80 -18.04
N ALA A 271 -8.33 23.63 -18.29
CA ALA A 271 -8.96 22.35 -18.01
C ALA A 271 -7.89 21.36 -17.54
N SER A 272 -8.29 20.36 -16.74
CA SER A 272 -7.37 19.29 -16.30
C SER A 272 -8.05 17.93 -16.33
N MET A 273 -7.24 16.88 -16.42
CA MET A 273 -7.66 15.50 -16.22
C MET A 273 -6.64 14.73 -15.38
N ARG A 274 -7.12 13.71 -14.64
CA ARG A 274 -6.25 12.78 -13.92
C ARG A 274 -6.39 11.38 -14.50
N VAL A 275 -5.23 10.76 -14.73
CA VAL A 275 -5.10 9.45 -15.39
C VAL A 275 -4.34 8.50 -14.46
N ASP A 276 -4.83 7.27 -14.34
CA ASP A 276 -4.20 6.16 -13.60
C ASP A 276 -3.80 5.08 -14.61
N LEU A 277 -2.51 4.71 -14.61
CA LEU A 277 -1.94 3.64 -15.42
C LEU A 277 -1.51 2.51 -14.50
N ARG A 278 -1.86 1.25 -14.80
CA ARG A 278 -1.49 0.10 -13.96
C ARG A 278 -1.01 -1.08 -14.79
N SER A 279 0.07 -1.71 -14.32
CA SER A 279 0.57 -2.98 -14.88
C SER A 279 1.50 -3.68 -13.87
N THR A 280 1.70 -4.99 -14.06
CA THR A 280 2.81 -5.71 -13.42
C THR A 280 4.13 -5.51 -14.16
N SER A 281 4.12 -4.86 -15.33
CA SER A 281 5.30 -4.51 -16.14
C SER A 281 5.50 -3.00 -16.17
N MET A 282 6.61 -2.52 -15.65
CA MET A 282 6.98 -1.09 -15.74
C MET A 282 7.15 -0.65 -17.19
N ALA A 283 7.66 -1.53 -18.08
CA ALA A 283 7.80 -1.22 -19.50
C ALA A 283 6.44 -0.93 -20.18
N GLU A 284 5.37 -1.62 -19.77
CA GLU A 284 4.03 -1.32 -20.27
C GLU A 284 3.47 0.00 -19.71
N ILE A 285 3.79 0.35 -18.46
CA ILE A 285 3.46 1.66 -17.88
C ILE A 285 4.19 2.76 -18.65
N ASP A 286 5.49 2.61 -18.93
CA ASP A 286 6.29 3.57 -19.70
C ASP A 286 5.73 3.75 -21.11
N ARG A 287 5.32 2.66 -21.76
CA ARG A 287 4.69 2.70 -23.09
C ARG A 287 3.37 3.46 -23.07
N LEU A 288 2.52 3.21 -22.06
CA LEU A 288 1.24 3.93 -21.91
C LEU A 288 1.46 5.41 -21.61
N GLU A 289 2.43 5.75 -20.75
CA GLU A 289 2.79 7.14 -20.50
C GLU A 289 3.23 7.83 -21.79
N GLY A 290 4.10 7.21 -22.57
CA GLY A 290 4.52 7.73 -23.87
C GLY A 290 3.33 8.00 -24.81
N ALA A 291 2.41 7.04 -24.91
CA ALA A 291 1.20 7.19 -25.72
C ALA A 291 0.29 8.33 -25.22
N LEU A 292 0.15 8.48 -23.90
CA LEU A 292 -0.64 9.54 -23.28
C LEU A 292 -0.05 10.93 -23.56
N ARG A 293 1.28 11.09 -23.43
CA ARG A 293 1.98 12.33 -23.74
C ARG A 293 1.84 12.71 -25.22
N VAL A 294 2.03 11.77 -26.13
CA VAL A 294 1.86 11.97 -27.57
C VAL A 294 0.41 12.36 -27.91
N ALA A 295 -0.57 11.74 -27.28
CA ALA A 295 -1.98 12.09 -27.49
C ALA A 295 -2.27 13.54 -27.07
N LEU A 296 -1.74 13.98 -25.93
CA LEU A 296 -1.89 15.37 -25.45
C LEU A 296 -1.20 16.38 -26.38
N GLU A 297 0.05 16.13 -26.73
CA GLU A 297 0.84 17.01 -27.62
C GLU A 297 0.17 17.18 -28.97
N ARG A 298 -0.32 16.07 -29.56
CA ARG A 298 -1.07 16.10 -30.81
C ARG A 298 -2.38 16.89 -30.70
N ALA A 299 -3.11 16.72 -29.59
CA ALA A 299 -4.36 17.45 -29.36
C ALA A 299 -4.11 18.96 -29.22
N VAL A 300 -3.07 19.36 -28.48
CA VAL A 300 -2.64 20.77 -28.36
C VAL A 300 -2.27 21.36 -29.73
N LYS A 301 -1.49 20.63 -30.53
CA LYS A 301 -1.10 21.07 -31.87
C LYS A 301 -2.33 21.28 -32.76
N LEU A 302 -3.22 20.30 -32.82
CA LEU A 302 -4.44 20.39 -33.65
C LEU A 302 -5.34 21.55 -33.24
N GLU A 303 -5.47 21.83 -31.94
CA GLU A 303 -6.30 22.94 -31.47
C GLU A 303 -5.68 24.29 -31.79
N ASN A 304 -4.36 24.45 -31.63
CA ASN A 304 -3.66 25.67 -31.99
C ASN A 304 -3.70 25.94 -33.52
N GLU A 305 -3.60 24.89 -34.34
CA GLU A 305 -3.77 24.99 -35.81
C GLU A 305 -5.21 25.39 -36.19
N ALA A 306 -6.21 24.76 -35.58
CA ALA A 306 -7.61 25.09 -35.83
C ALA A 306 -7.95 26.54 -35.44
N ALA A 307 -7.44 27.00 -34.29
CA ALA A 307 -7.63 28.37 -33.82
C ALA A 307 -7.07 29.41 -34.83
N SER A 308 -5.92 29.14 -35.42
CA SER A 308 -5.28 30.05 -36.38
C SER A 308 -6.08 30.21 -37.69
N LEU A 309 -6.98 29.29 -38.02
CA LEU A 309 -7.81 29.34 -39.19
C LEU A 309 -9.06 30.22 -39.01
N HIS A 310 -9.48 30.45 -37.78
CA HIS A 310 -10.76 31.10 -37.47
C HIS A 310 -10.64 32.53 -36.92
N THR A 311 -9.42 33.02 -36.68
CA THR A 311 -9.19 34.36 -36.15
C THR A 311 -8.27 35.21 -37.05
N THR A 312 -8.60 36.50 -37.20
CA THR A 312 -7.72 37.47 -37.87
C THR A 312 -6.62 37.97 -36.95
N ARG A 313 -6.73 37.78 -35.67
CA ARG A 313 -5.69 38.01 -34.65
C ARG A 313 -4.95 36.70 -34.39
N LYS A 314 -3.61 36.76 -34.26
CA LYS A 314 -2.84 35.60 -33.83
C LYS A 314 -3.27 35.24 -32.39
N PRO A 315 -4.02 34.12 -32.17
CA PRO A 315 -4.47 33.77 -30.82
C PRO A 315 -3.27 33.39 -29.95
N GLN A 316 -3.38 33.64 -28.66
CA GLN A 316 -2.44 33.08 -27.70
C GLN A 316 -2.55 31.53 -27.75
N ALA A 317 -1.41 30.87 -27.92
CA ALA A 317 -1.38 29.42 -28.02
C ALA A 317 -1.72 28.74 -26.69
N ILE A 318 -2.41 27.62 -26.77
CA ILE A 318 -2.59 26.70 -25.64
C ILE A 318 -1.26 26.11 -25.22
N GLN A 319 -1.09 25.97 -23.92
CA GLN A 319 0.01 25.27 -23.25
C GLN A 319 -0.52 24.09 -22.45
N SER A 320 0.27 23.03 -22.38
CA SER A 320 -0.03 21.88 -21.53
C SER A 320 1.12 21.55 -20.59
N GLU A 321 0.76 21.04 -19.45
CA GLU A 321 1.68 20.58 -18.40
C GLU A 321 1.25 19.15 -17.99
N VAL A 322 2.23 18.28 -17.76
CA VAL A 322 2.00 16.91 -17.26
C VAL A 322 2.73 16.78 -15.93
N VAL A 323 1.96 16.62 -14.86
CA VAL A 323 2.48 16.47 -13.49
C VAL A 323 2.29 15.01 -13.09
N GLU A 324 3.36 14.33 -12.69
CA GLU A 324 3.28 13.03 -12.05
C GLU A 324 2.78 13.23 -10.62
N ILE A 325 1.69 12.56 -10.26
CA ILE A 325 1.04 12.67 -8.95
C ILE A 325 1.04 11.33 -8.17
N GLY A 326 1.74 10.32 -8.67
CA GLY A 326 1.96 9.04 -8.02
C GLY A 326 2.71 8.09 -8.94
N ASN A 327 3.60 7.28 -8.33
CA ASN A 327 4.47 6.36 -9.07
C ASN A 327 4.84 5.17 -8.20
N ARG A 328 4.00 4.13 -8.16
CA ARG A 328 4.27 2.90 -7.41
C ARG A 328 4.97 1.90 -8.32
N PRO A 329 6.18 1.41 -7.98
CA PRO A 329 6.89 0.46 -8.81
C PRO A 329 6.23 -0.92 -8.78
N ALA A 330 6.34 -1.66 -9.88
CA ALA A 330 6.04 -3.09 -9.92
C ALA A 330 7.22 -3.90 -9.39
N GLY A 331 6.94 -5.09 -8.91
CA GLY A 331 7.96 -6.04 -8.48
C GLY A 331 7.35 -7.43 -8.26
N GLU A 332 8.17 -8.44 -8.30
CA GLU A 332 7.73 -9.83 -8.15
C GLU A 332 8.69 -10.57 -7.22
N LEU A 333 8.12 -11.35 -6.31
CA LEU A 333 8.89 -12.23 -5.46
C LEU A 333 9.18 -13.53 -6.22
N ALA A 334 10.46 -13.94 -6.24
CA ALA A 334 10.84 -15.21 -6.82
C ALA A 334 10.13 -16.39 -6.11
N THR A 335 9.66 -17.37 -6.87
CA THR A 335 8.91 -18.51 -6.31
C THR A 335 9.77 -19.40 -5.42
N ASP A 336 11.09 -19.34 -5.56
CA ASP A 336 12.07 -20.04 -4.72
C ASP A 336 12.59 -19.18 -3.56
N ALA A 337 12.12 -17.94 -3.39
CA ALA A 337 12.48 -17.07 -2.30
C ALA A 337 12.15 -17.69 -0.93
N ARG A 338 13.01 -17.46 0.07
CA ARG A 338 12.81 -18.02 1.42
C ARG A 338 11.52 -17.53 2.05
N VAL A 339 11.20 -16.26 1.93
CA VAL A 339 9.98 -15.68 2.51
C VAL A 339 8.73 -16.36 1.94
N PHE A 340 8.72 -16.68 0.64
CA PHE A 340 7.61 -17.38 0.00
C PHE A 340 7.47 -18.83 0.50
N LYS A 341 8.60 -19.55 0.57
CA LYS A 341 8.64 -20.91 1.11
C LYS A 341 8.16 -20.99 2.54
N VAL A 342 8.61 -20.05 3.37
CA VAL A 342 8.23 -19.95 4.79
C VAL A 342 6.76 -19.70 4.95
N ILE A 343 6.19 -18.68 4.29
CA ILE A 343 4.76 -18.35 4.45
C ILE A 343 3.85 -19.51 3.99
N ARG A 344 4.22 -20.20 2.92
CA ARG A 344 3.49 -21.37 2.43
C ARG A 344 3.57 -22.56 3.40
N ALA A 345 4.74 -22.77 4.03
CA ALA A 345 4.89 -23.82 5.04
C ALA A 345 4.13 -23.48 6.33
N VAL A 346 4.10 -22.23 6.75
CA VAL A 346 3.30 -21.74 7.88
C VAL A 346 1.81 -21.93 7.60
N ASP A 347 1.33 -21.55 6.42
CA ASP A 347 -0.06 -21.73 6.01
C ASP A 347 -0.45 -23.21 6.04
N ALA A 348 0.38 -24.11 5.49
CA ALA A 348 0.15 -25.55 5.54
C ALA A 348 0.10 -26.08 6.98
N HIS A 349 1.02 -25.63 7.86
CA HIS A 349 1.06 -26.04 9.27
C HIS A 349 -0.19 -25.60 10.05
N LEU A 350 -0.69 -24.40 9.77
CA LEU A 350 -1.88 -23.83 10.43
C LEU A 350 -3.21 -24.30 9.81
N GLY A 351 -3.16 -25.08 8.72
CA GLY A 351 -4.36 -25.47 7.96
C GLY A 351 -5.02 -24.28 7.25
N ASN A 352 -4.23 -23.25 6.93
CA ASN A 352 -4.68 -22.04 6.27
C ASN A 352 -4.54 -22.18 4.74
N ALA A 353 -5.57 -21.79 3.98
CA ALA A 353 -5.62 -21.91 2.53
C ALA A 353 -5.45 -20.55 1.83
N ALA A 354 -4.33 -19.87 2.12
CA ALA A 354 -4.08 -18.56 1.55
C ALA A 354 -3.79 -18.61 0.03
N GLN A 355 -4.38 -17.66 -0.69
CA GLN A 355 -4.20 -17.46 -2.11
C GLN A 355 -3.13 -16.42 -2.39
N VAL A 356 -2.28 -16.67 -3.39
CA VAL A 356 -1.33 -15.68 -3.88
C VAL A 356 -2.08 -14.64 -4.71
N GLN A 357 -1.88 -13.38 -4.40
CA GLN A 357 -2.54 -12.26 -5.04
C GLN A 357 -1.54 -11.20 -5.52
N ARG A 358 -2.02 -10.33 -6.39
CA ARG A 358 -1.37 -9.09 -6.83
C ARG A 358 -2.08 -7.92 -6.20
N ALA A 359 -1.32 -7.05 -5.55
CA ALA A 359 -1.86 -5.81 -5.00
C ALA A 359 -0.78 -4.71 -5.04
N SER A 360 -1.22 -3.48 -4.83
CA SER A 360 -0.31 -2.36 -4.60
C SER A 360 -0.33 -2.06 -3.11
N THR A 361 0.78 -2.30 -2.44
CA THR A 361 0.98 -2.16 -1.00
C THR A 361 2.39 -1.64 -0.72
N ASP A 362 2.74 -1.46 0.51
CA ASP A 362 4.11 -1.13 0.94
C ASP A 362 5.17 -2.15 0.49
N ALA A 363 4.78 -3.39 0.21
CA ALA A 363 5.67 -4.41 -0.35
C ALA A 363 6.18 -4.06 -1.76
N ASN A 364 5.53 -3.13 -2.47
CA ASN A 364 6.00 -2.67 -3.78
C ASN A 364 7.45 -2.18 -3.75
N ILE A 365 7.82 -1.45 -2.69
CA ILE A 365 9.16 -0.87 -2.60
C ILE A 365 10.24 -1.95 -2.47
N PRO A 366 10.25 -2.82 -1.45
CA PRO A 366 11.27 -3.85 -1.35
C PRO A 366 11.23 -4.83 -2.54
N LEU A 367 10.06 -5.22 -3.05
CA LEU A 367 9.95 -6.11 -4.21
C LEU A 367 10.57 -5.50 -5.47
N SER A 368 10.35 -4.21 -5.73
CA SER A 368 10.95 -3.50 -6.88
C SER A 368 12.48 -3.41 -6.81
N LEU A 369 13.05 -3.52 -5.62
CA LEU A 369 14.49 -3.55 -5.37
C LEU A 369 15.06 -4.98 -5.36
N GLY A 370 14.27 -5.99 -5.74
CA GLY A 370 14.68 -7.39 -5.70
C GLY A 370 14.87 -7.94 -4.29
N ARG A 371 14.23 -7.31 -3.28
CA ARG A 371 14.29 -7.78 -1.89
C ARG A 371 13.15 -8.74 -1.60
N GLU A 372 13.39 -9.68 -0.69
CA GLU A 372 12.37 -10.63 -0.27
C GLU A 372 11.34 -9.97 0.64
N ALA A 373 10.13 -9.81 0.12
CA ALA A 373 9.00 -9.22 0.83
C ALA A 373 7.68 -9.90 0.46
N VAL A 374 6.74 -9.91 1.41
CA VAL A 374 5.33 -10.27 1.19
C VAL A 374 4.43 -9.29 1.94
N ALA A 375 3.21 -9.06 1.43
CA ALA A 375 2.17 -8.45 2.23
C ALA A 375 1.09 -9.49 2.58
N ILE A 376 0.62 -9.45 3.83
CA ILE A 376 -0.36 -10.37 4.41
C ILE A 376 -1.31 -9.61 5.33
N GLY A 377 -2.49 -10.16 5.58
CA GLY A 377 -3.43 -9.55 6.53
C GLY A 377 -3.10 -9.84 8.00
N GLY A 378 -3.58 -8.98 8.89
CA GLY A 378 -3.40 -9.03 10.35
C GLY A 378 -4.30 -10.02 11.10
N GLY A 379 -5.02 -10.91 10.40
CA GLY A 379 -5.98 -11.84 10.98
C GLY A 379 -7.39 -11.24 11.10
N GLY A 380 -8.31 -11.99 11.70
CA GLY A 380 -9.71 -11.65 11.72
C GLY A 380 -10.36 -11.65 10.34
N SER A 381 -11.37 -10.84 10.15
CA SER A 381 -11.93 -10.53 8.83
C SER A 381 -12.39 -9.08 8.77
N GLY A 382 -12.39 -8.49 7.59
CA GLY A 382 -12.73 -7.08 7.42
C GLY A 382 -13.43 -6.82 6.09
N GLY A 383 -13.97 -5.63 5.95
CA GLY A 383 -14.58 -5.21 4.70
C GLY A 383 -14.98 -3.75 4.71
N GLY A 384 -15.34 -3.25 3.52
CA GLY A 384 -15.69 -1.86 3.35
C GLY A 384 -14.51 -0.89 3.47
N ALA A 385 -13.27 -1.35 3.28
CA ALA A 385 -12.09 -0.48 3.26
C ALA A 385 -12.33 0.74 2.37
N HIS A 386 -11.77 1.90 2.76
CA HIS A 386 -11.95 3.18 2.07
C HIS A 386 -13.40 3.73 2.12
N THR A 387 -14.25 3.21 2.99
CA THR A 387 -15.61 3.75 3.22
C THR A 387 -15.89 4.03 4.69
N LEU A 388 -16.86 4.88 4.98
CA LEU A 388 -17.32 5.13 6.35
C LEU A 388 -18.03 3.91 6.99
N GLN A 389 -18.32 2.87 6.21
CA GLN A 389 -18.96 1.61 6.61
C GLN A 389 -17.93 0.50 6.87
N GLU A 390 -16.66 0.85 6.93
CA GLU A 390 -15.59 -0.11 7.18
C GLU A 390 -15.78 -0.85 8.50
N TRP A 391 -15.47 -2.14 8.50
CA TRP A 391 -15.63 -3.00 9.66
C TRP A 391 -14.51 -4.02 9.77
N PHE A 392 -14.30 -4.50 11.00
CA PHE A 392 -13.39 -5.59 11.33
C PHE A 392 -14.08 -6.54 12.32
N ASP A 393 -13.97 -7.87 12.11
CA ASP A 393 -14.42 -8.90 13.05
C ASP A 393 -13.19 -9.54 13.71
N CYS A 394 -13.15 -9.48 15.03
CA CYS A 394 -12.07 -10.03 15.83
C CYS A 394 -11.97 -11.57 15.79
N ASN A 395 -13.04 -12.26 15.39
CA ASN A 395 -13.03 -13.71 15.26
C ASN A 395 -11.95 -14.19 14.29
N GLY A 396 -11.09 -15.10 14.74
CA GLY A 396 -9.99 -15.63 13.94
C GLY A 396 -8.76 -14.72 13.84
N ARG A 397 -8.71 -13.60 14.58
CA ARG A 397 -7.49 -12.76 14.65
C ARG A 397 -6.27 -13.57 15.07
N ASP A 398 -6.44 -14.46 16.05
CA ASP A 398 -5.34 -15.29 16.57
C ASP A 398 -4.69 -16.18 15.50
N LEU A 399 -5.43 -16.60 14.47
CA LEU A 399 -4.88 -17.34 13.33
C LEU A 399 -3.87 -16.48 12.55
N GLY A 400 -4.24 -15.23 12.22
CA GLY A 400 -3.33 -14.30 11.53
C GLY A 400 -2.10 -13.94 12.38
N LEU A 401 -2.28 -13.73 13.69
CA LEU A 401 -1.17 -13.44 14.60
C LEU A 401 -0.20 -14.64 14.72
N LYS A 402 -0.70 -15.88 14.79
CA LYS A 402 0.14 -17.10 14.74
C LYS A 402 0.90 -17.18 13.42
N ARG A 403 0.23 -16.87 12.30
CA ARG A 403 0.81 -16.85 10.96
C ARG A 403 1.97 -15.86 10.87
N ILE A 404 1.76 -14.62 11.34
CA ILE A 404 2.81 -13.58 11.36
C ILE A 404 3.97 -14.03 12.25
N LEU A 405 3.71 -14.46 13.48
CA LEU A 405 4.75 -14.85 14.43
C LEU A 405 5.61 -15.99 13.90
N LEU A 406 5.01 -17.09 13.43
CA LEU A 406 5.75 -18.23 12.87
C LEU A 406 6.57 -17.84 11.64
N THR A 407 6.01 -16.98 10.78
CA THR A 407 6.73 -16.47 9.61
C THR A 407 7.97 -15.69 10.02
N MET A 408 7.83 -14.76 10.97
CA MET A 408 8.95 -13.96 11.44
C MET A 408 10.04 -14.82 12.11
N LEU A 409 9.64 -15.76 12.97
CA LEU A 409 10.58 -16.64 13.67
C LEU A 409 11.35 -17.55 12.69
N ALA A 410 10.68 -18.13 11.70
CA ALA A 410 11.34 -18.96 10.70
C ALA A 410 12.28 -18.15 9.78
N LEU A 411 11.96 -16.90 9.50
CA LEU A 411 12.86 -16.01 8.76
C LEU A 411 14.06 -15.56 9.60
N ALA A 412 13.86 -15.38 10.89
CA ALA A 412 14.93 -15.00 11.79
C ALA A 412 15.90 -16.15 12.11
N GLY A 413 15.44 -17.39 12.04
CA GLY A 413 16.20 -18.56 12.47
C GLY A 413 16.20 -18.78 13.99
N SER A 414 16.57 -19.98 14.42
CA SER A 414 16.73 -20.31 15.84
C SER A 414 17.90 -19.54 16.45
N GLY A 415 17.74 -19.08 17.67
CA GLY A 415 18.80 -18.39 18.45
C GLY A 415 19.75 -19.37 19.15
N GLU A 416 19.94 -20.61 18.60
CA GLU A 416 20.88 -21.61 19.14
C GLU A 416 22.35 -21.24 18.90
#